data_e45f1171d3e0a8b9d11fcb4ce44e57d5
#
_entry.id   e45f1171d3e0a8b9d11fcb4ce44e57d5
#
_cell.length_a   1.000
_cell.length_b   1.000
_cell.length_c   1.000
_cell.angle_alpha   90.00
_cell.angle_beta   90.00
_cell.angle_gamma   90.00
#
_symmetry.space_group_name_H-M   'P 1'
#
loop_
_entity.id
_entity.type
_entity.pdbx_description
1 polymer ?
#
loop_
_entity_poly.entity_id
_entity_poly.type
_entity_poly.pdbx_seq_one_letter_code
_entity_poly.pdbx_strand_id
1 'polypeptide(L)'
;MPDKKEKQPLLTIRGLKTFFPVKSGFLGRAESYVQAVNDIDLTIYRGETLGLVGESGCGKTTLGKTILQLYKPTAGEMIYEFEDGSRNLAELKKDEMDMARRKIQIVFQDPQSSLNPSFTIYQSLSDPLKKFGVKTKAERRKVIGDLLEAVNMRREYMDRYPHEFSGGQRQRIGIARALCINPELVI
;
A
#
# COMPACT_ATOMS: atom_id res chain seq x y z
N MET A 1 -26.03 -14.17 22.75
CA MET A 1 -24.76 -13.41 22.72
C MET A 1 -24.07 -13.79 21.43
N PRO A 2 -23.73 -12.88 20.53
CA PRO A 2 -23.01 -13.24 19.32
C PRO A 2 -21.61 -13.74 19.71
N ASP A 3 -21.23 -14.89 19.16
CA ASP A 3 -19.92 -15.50 19.31
C ASP A 3 -18.81 -14.45 19.13
N LYS A 4 -17.98 -14.28 20.13
CA LYS A 4 -16.68 -13.59 19.99
C LYS A 4 -15.81 -14.48 19.11
N LYS A 5 -15.93 -14.36 17.77
CA LYS A 5 -14.89 -14.85 16.87
C LYS A 5 -13.58 -14.24 17.36
N GLU A 6 -12.66 -15.07 17.79
CA GLU A 6 -11.30 -14.62 18.13
C GLU A 6 -10.77 -13.81 16.96
N LYS A 7 -10.44 -12.54 17.23
CA LYS A 7 -9.89 -11.65 16.21
C LYS A 7 -8.51 -12.21 15.82
N GLN A 8 -8.37 -12.64 14.59
CA GLN A 8 -7.10 -13.13 14.06
C GLN A 8 -6.23 -11.94 13.64
N PRO A 9 -5.03 -11.75 14.21
CA PRO A 9 -4.11 -10.72 13.78
C PRO A 9 -3.73 -10.95 12.32
N LEU A 10 -3.57 -9.86 11.57
CA LEU A 10 -3.06 -9.84 10.20
C LEU A 10 -1.67 -9.23 10.15
N LEU A 11 -1.46 -8.13 10.88
CA LEU A 11 -0.18 -7.45 11.02
C LEU A 11 0.02 -7.03 12.48
N THR A 12 1.15 -7.43 13.06
CA THR A 12 1.57 -6.99 14.39
C THR A 12 2.87 -6.23 14.29
N ILE A 13 2.88 -5.00 14.79
CA ILE A 13 4.03 -4.10 14.82
C ILE A 13 4.46 -3.96 16.27
N ARG A 14 5.79 -4.04 16.53
CA ARG A 14 6.36 -3.92 17.88
C ARG A 14 7.62 -3.04 17.84
N GLY A 15 7.63 -2.01 18.68
CA GLY A 15 8.77 -1.10 18.86
C GLY A 15 9.27 -0.45 17.58
N LEU A 16 8.36 -0.21 16.59
CA LEU A 16 8.75 0.25 15.26
C LEU A 16 9.31 1.66 15.30
N LYS A 17 10.50 1.81 14.70
CA LYS A 17 11.18 3.11 14.54
C LYS A 17 11.55 3.34 13.09
N THR A 18 11.32 4.57 12.62
CA THR A 18 11.75 5.02 11.30
C THR A 18 12.31 6.42 11.42
N PHE A 19 13.64 6.52 11.33
CA PHE A 19 14.40 7.74 11.49
C PHE A 19 15.04 8.13 10.17
N PHE A 20 15.04 9.42 9.88
CA PHE A 20 15.68 9.99 8.69
C PHE A 20 16.89 10.81 9.10
N PRO A 21 18.07 10.56 8.52
CA PRO A 21 19.27 11.34 8.83
C PRO A 21 19.14 12.76 8.26
N VAL A 22 19.41 13.76 9.09
CA VAL A 22 19.56 15.15 8.66
C VAL A 22 21.05 15.38 8.43
N LYS A 23 21.42 15.55 7.17
CA LYS A 23 22.80 15.87 6.79
C LYS A 23 23.04 17.36 7.07
N SER A 24 23.81 17.65 8.12
CA SER A 24 24.29 18.99 8.45
C SER A 24 25.82 18.93 8.48
N GLY A 25 26.48 19.74 7.65
CA GLY A 25 27.93 19.87 7.67
C GLY A 25 28.67 19.53 6.37
N PHE A 26 29.87 20.06 6.23
CA PHE A 26 30.72 20.02 5.03
C PHE A 26 31.24 18.60 4.68
N LEU A 27 31.21 17.66 5.62
CA LEU A 27 31.67 16.26 5.46
C LEU A 27 30.54 15.24 5.32
N GLY A 28 29.27 15.67 5.23
CA GLY A 28 28.13 14.79 4.92
C GLY A 28 27.80 13.72 5.97
N ARG A 29 28.34 13.80 7.20
CA ARG A 29 27.93 12.93 8.32
C ARG A 29 26.59 13.40 8.88
N ALA A 30 25.71 12.43 9.21
CA ALA A 30 24.46 12.74 9.88
C ALA A 30 24.74 13.18 11.32
N GLU A 31 24.44 14.44 11.66
CA GLU A 31 24.60 14.99 13.02
C GLU A 31 23.31 14.85 13.85
N SER A 32 22.17 14.67 13.20
CA SER A 32 20.87 14.50 13.85
C SER A 32 19.94 13.63 13.02
N TYR A 33 18.84 13.17 13.64
CA TYR A 33 17.83 12.34 13.00
C TYR A 33 16.45 12.91 13.25
N VAL A 34 15.61 12.95 12.22
CA VAL A 34 14.17 13.16 12.35
C VAL A 34 13.54 11.81 12.71
N GLN A 35 12.97 11.72 13.90
CA GLN A 35 12.25 10.56 14.41
C GLN A 35 10.80 10.59 13.90
N ALA A 36 10.56 10.19 12.66
CA ALA A 36 9.25 10.28 12.04
C ALA A 36 8.26 9.21 12.55
N VAL A 37 8.76 8.04 12.93
CA VAL A 37 8.03 6.99 13.65
C VAL A 37 8.94 6.58 14.79
N ASN A 38 8.44 6.62 16.02
CA ASN A 38 9.25 6.30 17.19
C ASN A 38 8.47 5.45 18.19
N ASP A 39 8.90 4.20 18.35
CA ASP A 39 8.43 3.24 19.34
C ASP A 39 6.91 2.95 19.24
N ILE A 40 6.46 2.56 18.03
CA ILE A 40 5.06 2.28 17.76
C ILE A 40 4.77 0.79 17.88
N ASP A 41 3.77 0.47 18.70
CA ASP A 41 3.12 -0.84 18.78
C ASP A 41 1.72 -0.75 18.21
N LEU A 42 1.37 -1.70 17.33
CA LEU A 42 0.07 -1.72 16.65
C LEU A 42 -0.27 -3.14 16.22
N THR A 43 -1.53 -3.54 16.35
CA THR A 43 -2.05 -4.78 15.76
C THR A 43 -3.25 -4.49 14.89
N ILE A 44 -3.23 -4.98 13.65
CA ILE A 44 -4.34 -4.93 12.70
C ILE A 44 -4.88 -6.35 12.57
N TYR A 45 -6.19 -6.51 12.71
CA TYR A 45 -6.86 -7.81 12.62
C TYR A 45 -7.51 -8.01 11.25
N ARG A 46 -7.72 -9.28 10.86
CA ARG A 46 -8.43 -9.60 9.62
C ARG A 46 -9.85 -9.05 9.63
N GLY A 47 -10.24 -8.39 8.52
CA GLY A 47 -11.56 -7.78 8.36
C GLY A 47 -11.81 -6.54 9.21
N GLU A 48 -10.77 -5.96 9.81
CA GLU A 48 -10.84 -4.73 10.60
C GLU A 48 -10.58 -3.49 9.74
N THR A 49 -11.27 -2.41 10.06
CA THR A 49 -10.89 -1.07 9.61
C THR A 49 -10.29 -0.32 10.79
N LEU A 50 -8.99 -0.04 10.73
CA LEU A 50 -8.27 0.69 11.76
C LEU A 50 -8.07 2.14 11.34
N GLY A 51 -8.57 3.08 12.13
CA GLY A 51 -8.37 4.52 11.93
C GLY A 51 -7.12 5.02 12.63
N LEU A 52 -6.15 5.55 11.87
CA LEU A 52 -4.96 6.20 12.42
C LEU A 52 -5.17 7.73 12.43
N VAL A 53 -5.30 8.31 13.61
CA VAL A 53 -5.60 9.74 13.82
C VAL A 53 -4.41 10.45 14.46
N GLY A 54 -4.19 11.72 14.13
CA GLY A 54 -3.14 12.56 14.66
C GLY A 54 -2.93 13.81 13.81
N GLU A 55 -2.14 14.75 14.30
CA GLU A 55 -1.85 16.02 13.65
C GLU A 55 -1.11 15.86 12.31
N SER A 56 -1.09 16.91 11.49
CA SER A 56 -0.28 16.92 10.27
C SER A 56 1.20 16.81 10.63
N GLY A 57 1.93 15.93 9.95
CA GLY A 57 3.37 15.72 10.19
C GLY A 57 3.70 14.74 11.32
N CYS A 58 2.73 14.18 12.07
CA CYS A 58 3.01 13.25 13.18
C CYS A 58 3.44 11.83 12.75
N GLY A 59 3.75 11.59 11.48
CA GLY A 59 4.32 10.32 11.03
C GLY A 59 3.35 9.30 10.44
N LYS A 60 2.03 9.56 10.33
CA LYS A 60 1.03 8.61 9.78
C LYS A 60 1.41 8.06 8.41
N THR A 61 1.72 8.96 7.48
CA THR A 61 2.14 8.58 6.12
C THR A 61 3.48 7.82 6.12
N THR A 62 4.38 8.18 7.02
CA THR A 62 5.66 7.48 7.20
C THR A 62 5.43 6.06 7.70
N LEU A 63 4.55 5.86 8.67
CA LEU A 63 4.18 4.54 9.17
C LEU A 63 3.63 3.65 8.05
N GLY A 64 2.65 4.14 7.28
CA GLY A 64 2.10 3.39 6.14
C GLY A 64 3.15 3.03 5.09
N LYS A 65 4.04 3.96 4.74
CA LYS A 65 5.14 3.72 3.80
C LYS A 65 6.19 2.76 4.36
N THR A 66 6.42 2.75 5.67
CA THR A 66 7.33 1.80 6.33
C THR A 66 6.75 0.38 6.31
N ILE A 67 5.45 0.21 6.58
CA ILE A 67 4.77 -1.09 6.47
C ILE A 67 4.94 -1.69 5.07
N LEU A 68 4.85 -0.87 4.04
CA LEU A 68 5.06 -1.28 2.63
C LEU A 68 6.54 -1.43 2.24
N GLN A 69 7.46 -1.25 3.17
CA GLN A 69 8.90 -1.27 2.89
C GLN A 69 9.33 -0.25 1.80
N LEU A 70 8.59 0.85 1.64
CA LEU A 70 9.01 2.01 0.86
C LEU A 70 10.04 2.85 1.63
N TYR A 71 9.95 2.81 2.96
CA TYR A 71 10.98 3.28 3.88
C TYR A 71 11.48 2.10 4.72
N LYS A 72 12.79 1.96 4.81
CA LYS A 72 13.39 0.92 5.64
C LYS A 72 13.24 1.32 7.12
N PRO A 73 12.71 0.45 7.99
CA PRO A 73 12.66 0.72 9.42
C PRO A 73 14.08 0.81 10.00
N THR A 74 14.25 1.66 11.01
CA THR A 74 15.50 1.79 11.77
C THR A 74 15.61 0.70 12.84
N ALA A 75 14.46 0.32 13.44
CA ALA A 75 14.35 -0.75 14.43
C ALA A 75 12.90 -1.19 14.57
N GLY A 76 12.67 -2.27 15.30
CA GLY A 76 11.37 -2.87 15.56
C GLY A 76 11.00 -3.96 14.57
N GLU A 77 9.85 -4.57 14.78
CA GLU A 77 9.35 -5.71 14.03
C GLU A 77 7.99 -5.41 13.41
N MET A 78 7.74 -6.00 12.25
CA MET A 78 6.44 -5.97 11.55
C MET A 78 6.09 -7.39 11.11
N ILE A 79 5.40 -8.11 11.97
CA ILE A 79 5.04 -9.52 11.76
C ILE A 79 3.74 -9.58 10.98
N TYR A 80 3.79 -10.10 9.77
CA TYR A 80 2.63 -10.31 8.90
C TYR A 80 2.27 -11.79 8.85
N GLU A 81 0.98 -12.10 9.00
CA GLU A 81 0.42 -13.44 8.99
C GLU A 81 0.07 -13.87 7.56
N PHE A 82 0.99 -14.55 6.88
CA PHE A 82 0.75 -15.19 5.58
C PHE A 82 0.00 -16.52 5.77
N GLU A 83 -0.53 -17.07 4.70
CA GLU A 83 -1.22 -18.37 4.72
C GLU A 83 -0.30 -19.53 5.14
N ASP A 84 0.99 -19.42 4.86
CA ASP A 84 2.04 -20.41 5.11
C ASP A 84 2.92 -20.09 6.33
N GLY A 85 2.54 -19.10 7.15
CA GLY A 85 3.20 -18.73 8.40
C GLY A 85 3.52 -17.26 8.55
N SER A 86 3.94 -16.87 9.75
CA SER A 86 4.27 -15.50 10.11
C SER A 86 5.67 -15.12 9.63
N ARG A 87 5.84 -13.91 9.10
CA ARG A 87 7.15 -13.37 8.70
C ARG A 87 7.31 -11.92 9.09
N ASN A 88 8.53 -11.53 9.45
CA ASN A 88 8.87 -10.13 9.69
C ASN A 88 9.08 -9.41 8.35
N LEU A 89 8.20 -8.46 8.01
CA LEU A 89 8.30 -7.68 6.77
C LEU A 89 9.64 -6.93 6.65
N ALA A 90 10.26 -6.56 7.77
CA ALA A 90 11.53 -5.84 7.78
C ALA A 90 12.72 -6.68 7.27
N GLU A 91 12.59 -8.01 7.28
CA GLU A 91 13.65 -8.98 6.99
C GLU A 91 13.43 -9.75 5.68
N LEU A 92 12.33 -9.50 4.99
CA LEU A 92 11.97 -10.22 3.77
C LEU A 92 13.02 -10.05 2.67
N LYS A 93 13.34 -11.16 2.01
CA LYS A 93 14.13 -11.16 0.78
C LYS A 93 13.30 -10.62 -0.38
N LYS A 94 13.96 -10.31 -1.50
CA LYS A 94 13.32 -9.68 -2.66
C LYS A 94 12.08 -10.43 -3.18
N ASP A 95 12.17 -11.75 -3.27
CA ASP A 95 11.09 -12.59 -3.80
C ASP A 95 9.90 -12.67 -2.81
N GLU A 96 10.20 -12.77 -1.51
CA GLU A 96 9.19 -12.73 -0.44
C GLU A 96 8.53 -11.35 -0.36
N MET A 97 9.30 -10.28 -0.61
CA MET A 97 8.77 -8.92 -0.67
C MET A 97 7.75 -8.75 -1.83
N ASP A 98 7.97 -9.38 -2.97
CA ASP A 98 7.00 -9.36 -4.06
C ASP A 98 5.68 -10.05 -3.68
N MET A 99 5.74 -11.14 -2.90
CA MET A 99 4.55 -11.79 -2.31
C MET A 99 3.85 -10.87 -1.30
N ALA A 100 4.61 -10.23 -0.40
CA ALA A 100 4.06 -9.28 0.56
C ALA A 100 3.36 -8.10 -0.13
N ARG A 101 3.96 -7.55 -1.20
CA ARG A 101 3.38 -6.48 -2.01
C ARG A 101 2.09 -6.89 -2.73
N ARG A 102 1.87 -8.16 -3.01
CA ARG A 102 0.59 -8.65 -3.51
C ARG A 102 -0.49 -8.57 -2.44
N LYS A 103 -0.14 -8.86 -1.19
CA LYS A 103 -1.07 -8.90 -0.06
C LYS A 103 -1.34 -7.54 0.58
N ILE A 104 -0.36 -6.63 0.50
CA ILE A 104 -0.43 -5.30 1.12
C ILE A 104 -0.35 -4.23 0.04
N GLN A 105 -1.36 -3.39 -0.08
CA GLN A 105 -1.42 -2.32 -1.07
C GLN A 105 -1.63 -0.95 -0.41
N ILE A 106 -1.34 0.11 -1.15
CA ILE A 106 -1.54 1.50 -0.71
C ILE A 106 -2.38 2.29 -1.71
N VAL A 107 -3.27 3.13 -1.18
CA VAL A 107 -3.91 4.20 -1.92
C VAL A 107 -3.23 5.50 -1.54
N PHE A 108 -2.52 6.12 -2.48
CA PHE A 108 -1.82 7.38 -2.21
C PHE A 108 -2.80 8.53 -2.03
N GLN A 109 -2.47 9.44 -1.10
CA GLN A 109 -3.27 10.62 -0.80
C GLN A 109 -3.37 11.58 -1.99
N ASP A 110 -2.31 11.71 -2.80
CA ASP A 110 -2.30 12.51 -4.03
C ASP A 110 -2.62 11.63 -5.26
N PRO A 111 -3.83 11.78 -5.83
CA PRO A 111 -4.22 11.01 -7.02
C PRO A 111 -3.45 11.40 -8.27
N GLN A 112 -2.87 12.62 -8.32
CA GLN A 112 -2.17 13.11 -9.51
C GLN A 112 -0.83 12.40 -9.68
N SER A 113 -0.06 12.28 -8.60
CA SER A 113 1.23 11.61 -8.60
C SER A 113 1.14 10.08 -8.64
N SER A 114 -0.05 9.52 -8.41
CA SER A 114 -0.24 8.07 -8.32
C SER A 114 -0.33 7.36 -9.67
N LEU A 115 -0.67 8.06 -10.76
CA LEU A 115 -0.84 7.50 -12.10
C LEU A 115 0.19 8.09 -13.06
N ASN A 116 0.81 7.24 -13.89
CA ASN A 116 1.69 7.71 -14.96
C ASN A 116 0.84 8.41 -16.04
N PRO A 117 1.05 9.71 -16.32
CA PRO A 117 0.25 10.47 -17.28
C PRO A 117 0.36 9.96 -18.72
N SER A 118 1.43 9.24 -19.06
CA SER A 118 1.66 8.68 -20.39
C SER A 118 0.98 7.32 -20.61
N PHE A 119 0.37 6.73 -19.57
CA PHE A 119 -0.29 5.45 -19.63
C PHE A 119 -1.82 5.63 -19.61
N THR A 120 -2.52 4.83 -20.40
CA THR A 120 -3.98 4.70 -20.25
C THR A 120 -4.32 4.06 -18.90
N ILE A 121 -5.56 4.19 -18.47
CA ILE A 121 -6.03 3.51 -17.25
C ILE A 121 -5.88 2.00 -17.38
N TYR A 122 -6.17 1.43 -18.57
CA TYR A 122 -5.91 0.02 -18.85
C TYR A 122 -4.44 -0.36 -18.63
N GLN A 123 -3.50 0.40 -19.13
CA GLN A 123 -2.07 0.12 -18.94
C GLN A 123 -1.69 0.15 -17.46
N SER A 124 -2.13 1.19 -16.74
CA SER A 124 -1.84 1.37 -15.31
C SER A 124 -2.37 0.24 -14.42
N LEU A 125 -3.55 -0.35 -14.75
CA LEU A 125 -4.14 -1.46 -13.99
C LEU A 125 -3.71 -2.82 -14.52
N SER A 126 -3.31 -2.92 -15.80
CA SER A 126 -2.92 -4.18 -16.44
C SER A 126 -1.55 -4.70 -15.95
N ASP A 127 -0.62 -3.80 -15.60
CA ASP A 127 0.72 -4.19 -15.20
C ASP A 127 0.74 -5.07 -13.93
N PRO A 128 0.09 -4.68 -12.81
CA PRO A 128 0.03 -5.54 -11.65
C PRO A 128 -0.72 -6.86 -11.93
N LEU A 129 -1.82 -6.83 -12.70
CA LEU A 129 -2.55 -8.04 -13.08
C LEU A 129 -1.67 -9.01 -13.88
N LYS A 130 -0.89 -8.50 -14.83
CA LYS A 130 0.06 -9.30 -15.62
C LYS A 130 1.14 -9.92 -14.74
N LYS A 131 1.72 -9.13 -13.82
CA LYS A 131 2.74 -9.60 -12.88
C LYS A 131 2.22 -10.74 -12.00
N PHE A 132 0.96 -10.68 -11.57
CA PHE A 132 0.37 -11.64 -10.65
C PHE A 132 -0.55 -12.70 -11.30
N GLY A 133 -0.38 -12.96 -12.60
CA GLY A 133 -0.85 -14.19 -13.24
C GLY A 133 -2.04 -14.06 -14.18
N VAL A 134 -2.64 -12.88 -14.38
CA VAL A 134 -3.69 -12.68 -15.40
C VAL A 134 -3.04 -12.51 -16.77
N LYS A 135 -2.88 -13.61 -17.49
CA LYS A 135 -2.02 -13.68 -18.68
C LYS A 135 -2.64 -13.03 -19.92
N THR A 136 -3.93 -13.23 -20.18
CA THR A 136 -4.55 -12.78 -21.42
C THR A 136 -5.04 -11.33 -21.35
N LYS A 137 -5.01 -10.64 -22.50
CA LYS A 137 -5.53 -9.27 -22.61
C LYS A 137 -7.04 -9.22 -22.34
N ALA A 138 -7.78 -10.23 -22.79
CA ALA A 138 -9.22 -10.31 -22.63
C ALA A 138 -9.62 -10.42 -21.15
N GLU A 139 -8.97 -11.30 -20.39
CA GLU A 139 -9.19 -11.43 -18.94
C GLU A 139 -8.85 -10.14 -18.20
N ARG A 140 -7.72 -9.50 -18.51
CA ARG A 140 -7.37 -8.22 -17.87
C ARG A 140 -8.39 -7.14 -18.16
N ARG A 141 -8.88 -7.02 -19.43
CA ARG A 141 -9.92 -6.05 -19.75
C ARG A 141 -11.21 -6.31 -18.98
N LYS A 142 -11.59 -7.60 -18.81
CA LYS A 142 -12.76 -7.96 -18.02
C LYS A 142 -12.57 -7.54 -16.55
N VAL A 143 -11.49 -7.95 -15.91
CA VAL A 143 -11.19 -7.62 -14.51
C VAL A 143 -11.15 -6.10 -14.30
N ILE A 144 -10.46 -5.36 -15.18
CA ILE A 144 -10.37 -3.91 -15.10
C ILE A 144 -11.74 -3.26 -15.28
N GLY A 145 -12.56 -3.77 -16.20
CA GLY A 145 -13.91 -3.28 -16.38
C GLY A 145 -14.76 -3.46 -15.11
N ASP A 146 -14.73 -4.66 -14.52
CA ASP A 146 -15.45 -4.96 -13.28
C ASP A 146 -14.99 -4.08 -12.11
N LEU A 147 -13.68 -3.83 -12.01
CA LEU A 147 -13.11 -2.93 -11.00
C LEU A 147 -13.51 -1.47 -11.18
N LEU A 148 -13.53 -0.98 -12.42
CA LEU A 148 -14.00 0.38 -12.70
C LEU A 148 -15.48 0.55 -12.33
N GLU A 149 -16.32 -0.41 -12.65
CA GLU A 149 -17.74 -0.41 -12.23
C GLU A 149 -17.88 -0.45 -10.70
N ALA A 150 -17.09 -1.25 -10.01
CA ALA A 150 -17.09 -1.32 -8.53
C ALA A 150 -16.75 0.02 -7.86
N VAL A 151 -16.00 0.89 -8.54
CA VAL A 151 -15.70 2.25 -8.05
C VAL A 151 -16.59 3.34 -8.73
N ASN A 152 -17.75 2.95 -9.27
CA ASN A 152 -18.68 3.83 -9.96
C ASN A 152 -18.07 4.59 -11.16
N MET A 153 -17.29 3.88 -11.96
CA MET A 153 -16.72 4.37 -13.22
C MET A 153 -17.20 3.51 -14.40
N ARG A 154 -17.26 4.08 -15.60
CA ARG A 154 -17.64 3.33 -16.80
C ARG A 154 -16.49 2.47 -17.31
N ARG A 155 -16.80 1.28 -17.84
CA ARG A 155 -15.78 0.36 -18.42
C ARG A 155 -14.97 1.00 -19.55
N GLU A 156 -15.62 1.82 -20.37
CA GLU A 156 -15.00 2.47 -21.53
C GLU A 156 -13.90 3.44 -21.13
N TYR A 157 -13.87 3.88 -19.87
CA TYR A 157 -12.84 4.77 -19.34
C TYR A 157 -11.46 4.12 -19.23
N MET A 158 -11.37 2.80 -19.37
CA MET A 158 -10.07 2.11 -19.33
C MET A 158 -9.12 2.53 -20.46
N ASP A 159 -9.64 2.99 -21.60
CA ASP A 159 -8.81 3.37 -22.74
C ASP A 159 -8.42 4.87 -22.74
N ARG A 160 -8.83 5.64 -21.71
CA ARG A 160 -8.52 7.05 -21.52
C ARG A 160 -7.24 7.25 -20.71
N TYR A 161 -6.72 8.48 -20.77
CA TYR A 161 -5.53 8.90 -20.01
C TYR A 161 -5.90 9.60 -18.70
N PRO A 162 -5.02 9.61 -17.68
CA PRO A 162 -5.29 10.23 -16.39
C PRO A 162 -5.71 11.70 -16.44
N HIS A 163 -5.18 12.47 -17.38
CA HIS A 163 -5.48 13.90 -17.50
C HIS A 163 -6.93 14.20 -17.96
N GLU A 164 -7.64 13.20 -18.51
CA GLU A 164 -9.04 13.32 -18.93
C GLU A 164 -10.03 13.18 -17.77
N PHE A 165 -9.53 12.96 -16.53
CA PHE A 165 -10.35 12.68 -15.36
C PHE A 165 -10.24 13.79 -14.31
N SER A 166 -11.33 14.03 -13.57
CA SER A 166 -11.32 14.88 -12.39
C SER A 166 -10.47 14.27 -11.26
N GLY A 167 -10.09 15.07 -10.26
CA GLY A 167 -9.34 14.60 -9.10
C GLY A 167 -10.02 13.43 -8.38
N GLY A 168 -11.34 13.53 -8.14
CA GLY A 168 -12.12 12.46 -7.51
C GLY A 168 -12.22 11.19 -8.37
N GLN A 169 -12.27 11.32 -9.70
CA GLN A 169 -12.22 10.17 -10.60
C GLN A 169 -10.85 9.49 -10.57
N ARG A 170 -9.76 10.26 -10.59
CA ARG A 170 -8.40 9.72 -10.44
C ARG A 170 -8.20 9.00 -9.12
N GLN A 171 -8.79 9.50 -8.03
CA GLN A 171 -8.75 8.83 -6.73
C GLN A 171 -9.46 7.46 -6.79
N ARG A 172 -10.64 7.37 -7.39
CA ARG A 172 -11.35 6.09 -7.59
C ARG A 172 -10.55 5.12 -8.44
N ILE A 173 -9.88 5.59 -9.49
CA ILE A 173 -8.96 4.77 -10.30
C ILE A 173 -7.78 4.28 -9.46
N GLY A 174 -7.22 5.11 -8.58
CA GLY A 174 -6.18 4.72 -7.63
C GLY A 174 -6.63 3.63 -6.67
N ILE A 175 -7.87 3.72 -6.17
CA ILE A 175 -8.50 2.68 -5.35
C ILE A 175 -8.66 1.38 -6.16
N ALA A 176 -9.22 1.45 -7.38
CA ALA A 176 -9.36 0.29 -8.27
C ALA A 176 -8.00 -0.38 -8.52
N ARG A 177 -6.94 0.40 -8.73
CA ARG A 177 -5.58 -0.11 -8.92
C ARG A 177 -5.06 -0.85 -7.68
N ALA A 178 -5.27 -0.31 -6.48
CA ALA A 178 -4.86 -0.98 -5.25
C ALA A 178 -5.62 -2.29 -5.04
N LEU A 179 -6.90 -2.34 -5.40
CA LEU A 179 -7.75 -3.52 -5.24
C LEU A 179 -7.58 -4.58 -6.34
N CYS A 180 -6.94 -4.27 -7.47
CA CYS A 180 -6.94 -5.11 -8.66
C CYS A 180 -6.31 -6.51 -8.46
N ILE A 181 -5.46 -6.67 -7.48
CA ILE A 181 -4.78 -7.93 -7.14
C ILE A 181 -5.35 -8.59 -5.88
N ASN A 182 -6.52 -8.12 -5.42
CA ASN A 182 -7.22 -8.63 -4.24
C ASN A 182 -6.33 -8.68 -2.98
N PRO A 183 -5.85 -7.53 -2.48
CA PRO A 183 -5.00 -7.47 -1.30
C PRO A 183 -5.77 -7.82 -0.01
N GLU A 184 -5.03 -8.26 1.01
CA GLU A 184 -5.58 -8.52 2.36
C GLU A 184 -5.53 -7.27 3.25
N LEU A 185 -4.59 -6.35 2.98
CA LEU A 185 -4.43 -5.08 3.68
C LEU A 185 -4.33 -3.93 2.68
N VAL A 186 -5.12 -2.88 2.88
CA VAL A 186 -5.03 -1.61 2.13
C VAL A 186 -4.76 -0.47 3.11
N ILE A 187 -3.76 0.34 2.81
CA ILE A 187 -3.32 1.51 3.60
C ILE A 187 -3.62 2.79 2.86
#